data_c58224cf12ed58d9cab5f05e4ab4ca24
#
_entry.id   c58224cf12ed58d9cab5f05e4ab4ca24
#
_cell.length_a   1.000
_cell.length_b   1.000
_cell.length_c   1.000
_cell.angle_alpha   90.00
_cell.angle_beta   90.00
_cell.angle_gamma   90.00
#
_symmetry.space_group_name_H-M   'P 1'
#
loop_
_entity.id
_entity.type
_entity.pdbx_description
1 polymer ?
#
loop_
_entity_poly.entity_id
_entity_poly.type
_entity_poly.pdbx_seq_one_letter_code
_entity_poly.pdbx_strand_id
1 'polypeptide(L)'
;MDPPYNTGNEKWVYNDSVNSPMIKEWLGTIVDKEDLTRHDKWLCMMMPRLKLLRELLADDGVIFVSIDDNEMYNLKMLMDEIFGEKNFISCIIVQLNPRGRTLDRFLAKTHEYVLLYAKDTDFDGSINLLDKEGKALKEYSKIDEIGLHRELELRNRNPVFNRENRANLFYPIFVDPNTNKVSLELSGQYSVEVYPRNLEKLDGCWTWGRDKVQNNYGLLIGRQTVNGNWRIFRKDYLNKEDGSVAVTKAKALWMEKEINNENGKEMNREIFWETLFDFPKSVDLIKKCVKLGTDTDSIVLDSFAGSGTTAHAVLDLNKEDGGERKFILIECEDYADTITSERVRRVINGVPTALGRSRG
;
A
#
# COMPACT_ATOMS: atom_id res chain seq x y z
N MET A 1 10.13 -8.68 3.16
CA MET A 1 11.28 -9.50 2.73
C MET A 1 11.37 -9.59 1.21
N ASP A 2 12.58 -9.76 0.67
CA ASP A 2 12.87 -9.79 -0.77
C ASP A 2 13.82 -10.97 -1.06
N PRO A 3 13.29 -12.21 -1.12
CA PRO A 3 14.11 -13.41 -1.29
C PRO A 3 14.71 -13.47 -2.71
N PRO A 4 15.71 -14.34 -2.96
CA PRO A 4 16.18 -14.59 -4.32
C PRO A 4 15.04 -15.03 -5.24
N TYR A 5 14.98 -14.48 -6.46
CA TYR A 5 13.88 -14.72 -7.40
C TYR A 5 14.04 -16.00 -8.25
N ASN A 6 15.13 -16.71 -8.04
CA ASN A 6 15.44 -17.96 -8.74
C ASN A 6 15.48 -17.81 -10.27
N THR A 7 16.04 -16.70 -10.75
CA THR A 7 16.13 -16.37 -12.19
C THR A 7 17.12 -17.27 -12.92
N GLY A 8 17.95 -18.03 -12.18
CA GLY A 8 19.06 -18.84 -12.71
C GLY A 8 20.34 -18.06 -12.99
N ASN A 9 20.35 -16.75 -12.65
CA ASN A 9 21.53 -15.89 -12.82
C ASN A 9 22.17 -15.50 -11.48
N GLU A 10 21.53 -15.80 -10.37
CA GLU A 10 21.86 -15.27 -9.04
C GLU A 10 22.96 -16.07 -8.35
N LYS A 11 23.38 -17.23 -8.87
CA LYS A 11 24.44 -18.10 -8.32
C LYS A 11 24.36 -18.32 -6.79
N TRP A 12 23.15 -18.24 -6.24
CA TRP A 12 22.95 -18.45 -4.82
C TRP A 12 23.20 -19.91 -4.45
N VAL A 13 23.83 -20.12 -3.27
CA VAL A 13 24.12 -21.43 -2.73
C VAL A 13 23.17 -21.70 -1.56
N TYR A 14 22.60 -22.89 -1.56
CA TYR A 14 21.74 -23.32 -0.48
C TYR A 14 22.58 -23.78 0.71
N ASN A 15 22.56 -23.06 1.81
CA ASN A 15 23.38 -23.36 3.00
C ASN A 15 22.54 -23.56 4.26
N ASP A 16 21.57 -24.48 4.23
CA ASP A 16 20.82 -24.83 5.43
C ASP A 16 21.44 -26.03 6.17
N SER A 17 21.42 -25.94 7.50
CA SER A 17 21.83 -27.05 8.38
C SER A 17 20.82 -28.20 8.32
N VAL A 18 20.85 -28.99 7.25
CA VAL A 18 20.03 -30.19 7.11
C VAL A 18 20.78 -31.39 7.67
N ASN A 19 20.14 -32.18 8.52
CA ASN A 19 20.76 -33.31 9.18
C ASN A 19 21.09 -34.51 8.25
N SER A 20 20.54 -34.54 7.05
CA SER A 20 20.81 -35.59 6.05
C SER A 20 22.00 -35.18 5.16
N PRO A 21 23.09 -35.96 5.11
CA PRO A 21 24.24 -35.65 4.24
C PRO A 21 23.88 -35.55 2.77
N MET A 22 23.00 -36.42 2.26
CA MET A 22 22.55 -36.40 0.87
C MET A 22 21.75 -35.14 0.53
N ILE A 23 20.85 -34.72 1.41
CA ILE A 23 20.06 -33.49 1.22
C ILE A 23 20.98 -32.28 1.33
N LYS A 24 21.93 -32.29 2.26
CA LYS A 24 22.92 -31.21 2.41
C LYS A 24 23.80 -31.07 1.16
N GLU A 25 24.25 -32.17 0.58
CA GLU A 25 25.01 -32.16 -0.65
C GLU A 25 24.19 -31.65 -1.84
N TRP A 26 22.93 -32.11 -1.96
CA TRP A 26 22.01 -31.69 -3.01
C TRP A 26 21.63 -30.20 -2.91
N LEU A 27 21.36 -29.73 -1.69
CA LEU A 27 21.04 -28.29 -1.43
C LEU A 27 22.27 -27.41 -1.55
N GLY A 28 23.47 -27.90 -1.27
CA GLY A 28 24.73 -27.14 -1.33
C GLY A 28 25.28 -26.93 -2.73
N THR A 29 24.61 -27.47 -3.79
CA THR A 29 25.01 -27.19 -5.18
C THR A 29 24.47 -25.83 -5.64
N ILE A 30 25.30 -25.13 -6.45
CA ILE A 30 24.89 -23.87 -7.08
C ILE A 30 23.64 -24.14 -7.95
N VAL A 31 22.61 -23.32 -7.79
CA VAL A 31 21.40 -23.42 -8.61
C VAL A 31 21.64 -22.76 -9.96
N ASP A 32 21.59 -23.57 -11.02
CA ASP A 32 21.72 -23.13 -12.41
C ASP A 32 20.34 -23.01 -13.07
N LYS A 33 20.26 -22.21 -14.15
CA LYS A 33 19.05 -22.00 -14.94
C LYS A 33 18.52 -23.29 -15.57
N GLU A 34 19.41 -24.22 -15.90
CA GLU A 34 19.07 -25.53 -16.50
C GLU A 34 18.81 -26.61 -15.45
N ASP A 35 18.94 -26.31 -14.16
CA ASP A 35 18.64 -27.26 -13.09
C ASP A 35 17.12 -27.48 -13.01
N LEU A 36 16.68 -28.69 -13.38
CA LEU A 36 15.27 -29.08 -13.34
C LEU A 36 14.68 -29.05 -11.91
N THR A 37 15.54 -29.14 -10.89
CA THR A 37 15.13 -29.15 -9.47
C THR A 37 15.23 -27.77 -8.81
N ARG A 38 15.50 -26.71 -9.57
CA ARG A 38 15.71 -25.34 -9.03
C ARG A 38 14.52 -24.84 -8.21
N HIS A 39 13.30 -25.13 -8.66
CA HIS A 39 12.08 -24.74 -7.95
C HIS A 39 11.94 -25.49 -6.63
N ASP A 40 12.23 -26.80 -6.62
CA ASP A 40 12.20 -27.62 -5.41
C ASP A 40 13.22 -27.15 -4.38
N LYS A 41 14.45 -26.83 -4.83
CA LYS A 41 15.48 -26.26 -3.98
C LYS A 41 15.05 -24.93 -3.38
N TRP A 42 14.45 -24.07 -4.18
CA TRP A 42 13.95 -22.78 -3.73
C TRP A 42 12.84 -22.94 -2.68
N LEU A 43 11.88 -23.83 -2.93
CA LEU A 43 10.82 -24.14 -1.97
C LEU A 43 11.36 -24.72 -0.65
N CYS A 44 12.34 -25.62 -0.72
CA CYS A 44 13.03 -26.15 0.47
C CYS A 44 13.72 -25.05 1.28
N MET A 45 14.28 -24.04 0.61
CA MET A 45 14.87 -22.88 1.27
C MET A 45 13.82 -22.00 1.95
N MET A 46 12.73 -21.72 1.26
CA MET A 46 11.72 -20.78 1.73
C MET A 46 10.84 -21.34 2.85
N MET A 47 10.50 -22.62 2.77
CA MET A 47 9.54 -23.25 3.69
C MET A 47 9.90 -23.08 5.18
N PRO A 48 11.09 -23.46 5.66
CA PRO A 48 11.43 -23.31 7.08
C PRO A 48 11.46 -21.83 7.51
N ARG A 49 11.91 -20.94 6.63
CA ARG A 49 11.97 -19.50 6.90
C ARG A 49 10.57 -18.92 7.04
N LEU A 50 9.65 -19.21 6.11
CA LEU A 50 8.28 -18.73 6.17
C LEU A 50 7.51 -19.26 7.38
N LYS A 51 7.74 -20.54 7.78
CA LYS A 51 7.16 -21.10 9.01
C LYS A 51 7.63 -20.33 10.24
N LEU A 52 8.94 -20.11 10.35
CA LEU A 52 9.50 -19.35 11.46
C LEU A 52 9.01 -17.89 11.48
N LEU A 53 8.97 -17.25 10.33
CA LEU A 53 8.45 -15.87 10.22
C LEU A 53 6.99 -15.78 10.62
N ARG A 54 6.16 -16.77 10.29
CA ARG A 54 4.76 -16.83 10.75
C ARG A 54 4.66 -16.94 12.29
N GLU A 55 5.54 -17.72 12.92
CA GLU A 55 5.57 -17.85 14.38
C GLU A 55 6.01 -16.53 15.05
N LEU A 56 6.94 -15.80 14.44
CA LEU A 56 7.46 -14.52 14.94
C LEU A 56 6.49 -13.34 14.75
N LEU A 57 5.53 -13.45 13.83
CA LEU A 57 4.52 -12.40 13.64
C LEU A 57 3.64 -12.24 14.89
N ALA A 58 3.35 -11.00 15.26
CA ALA A 58 2.28 -10.66 16.19
C ALA A 58 0.93 -11.16 15.66
N ASP A 59 -0.09 -11.27 16.50
CA ASP A 59 -1.38 -11.83 16.06
C ASP A 59 -2.08 -10.96 15.01
N ASP A 60 -1.88 -9.65 15.06
CA ASP A 60 -2.28 -8.64 14.07
C ASP A 60 -1.22 -8.40 12.98
N GLY A 61 -0.09 -9.11 13.04
CA GLY A 61 1.06 -8.92 12.16
C GLY A 61 0.81 -9.35 10.71
N VAL A 62 1.52 -8.72 9.79
CA VAL A 62 1.45 -9.01 8.35
C VAL A 62 2.83 -9.23 7.76
N ILE A 63 2.88 -9.98 6.66
CA ILE A 63 4.10 -10.24 5.91
C ILE A 63 3.93 -9.80 4.45
N PHE A 64 4.93 -9.06 3.96
CA PHE A 64 5.08 -8.66 2.56
C PHE A 64 6.26 -9.41 1.97
N VAL A 65 6.04 -10.13 0.87
CA VAL A 65 7.08 -10.89 0.17
C VAL A 65 7.14 -10.44 -1.29
N SER A 66 8.24 -9.81 -1.68
CA SER A 66 8.50 -9.45 -3.08
C SER A 66 8.91 -10.69 -3.88
N ILE A 67 8.44 -10.79 -5.11
CA ILE A 67 8.75 -11.90 -6.02
C ILE A 67 8.45 -11.51 -7.47
N ASP A 68 9.07 -12.20 -8.43
CA ASP A 68 8.77 -12.08 -9.85
C ASP A 68 8.04 -13.32 -10.41
N ASP A 69 7.83 -13.34 -11.73
CA ASP A 69 7.15 -14.42 -12.45
C ASP A 69 7.78 -15.80 -12.26
N ASN A 70 9.07 -15.89 -11.89
CA ASN A 70 9.77 -17.18 -11.80
C ASN A 70 9.23 -18.04 -10.67
N GLU A 71 8.94 -17.44 -9.50
CA GLU A 71 8.52 -18.18 -8.31
C GLU A 71 7.18 -17.71 -7.72
N MET A 72 6.48 -16.77 -8.34
CA MET A 72 5.24 -16.19 -7.80
C MET A 72 4.19 -17.26 -7.46
N TYR A 73 3.96 -18.22 -8.37
CA TYR A 73 2.97 -19.27 -8.15
C TYR A 73 3.40 -20.26 -7.07
N ASN A 74 4.67 -20.65 -7.06
CA ASN A 74 5.23 -21.56 -6.06
C ASN A 74 5.19 -20.91 -4.67
N LEU A 75 5.57 -19.63 -4.57
CA LEU A 75 5.48 -18.85 -3.33
C LEU A 75 4.04 -18.74 -2.85
N LYS A 76 3.11 -18.44 -3.75
CA LYS A 76 1.69 -18.31 -3.38
C LYS A 76 1.14 -19.61 -2.79
N MET A 77 1.40 -20.75 -3.43
CA MET A 77 0.99 -22.07 -2.93
C MET A 77 1.61 -22.38 -1.56
N LEU A 78 2.91 -22.13 -1.41
CA LEU A 78 3.62 -22.35 -0.16
C LEU A 78 3.09 -21.47 0.97
N MET A 79 2.80 -20.20 0.68
CA MET A 79 2.23 -19.29 1.67
C MET A 79 0.78 -19.65 2.04
N ASP A 80 -0.03 -20.12 1.10
CA ASP A 80 -1.37 -20.64 1.39
C ASP A 80 -1.33 -21.85 2.35
N GLU A 81 -0.36 -22.76 2.17
CA GLU A 81 -0.16 -23.89 3.09
C GLU A 81 0.27 -23.43 4.49
N ILE A 82 1.21 -22.47 4.57
CA ILE A 82 1.79 -22.04 5.84
C ILE A 82 0.86 -21.07 6.57
N PHE A 83 0.35 -20.05 5.90
CA PHE A 83 -0.47 -18.99 6.52
C PHE A 83 -1.96 -19.29 6.49
N GLY A 84 -2.42 -20.13 5.55
CA GLY A 84 -3.82 -20.42 5.24
C GLY A 84 -4.37 -19.47 4.17
N GLU A 85 -5.15 -20.00 3.23
CA GLU A 85 -5.76 -19.22 2.13
C GLU A 85 -6.63 -18.04 2.66
N LYS A 86 -7.33 -18.24 3.79
CA LYS A 86 -8.15 -17.19 4.41
C LYS A 86 -7.35 -15.95 4.81
N ASN A 87 -6.07 -16.11 5.07
CA ASN A 87 -5.17 -15.06 5.52
C ASN A 87 -4.44 -14.35 4.37
N PHE A 88 -4.73 -14.73 3.12
CA PHE A 88 -4.28 -14.01 1.95
C PHE A 88 -5.03 -12.68 1.82
N ILE A 89 -4.30 -11.56 1.83
CA ILE A 89 -4.89 -10.23 1.69
C ILE A 89 -4.86 -9.79 0.22
N SER A 90 -3.69 -9.86 -0.43
CA SER A 90 -3.55 -9.36 -1.80
C SER A 90 -2.28 -9.86 -2.48
N CYS A 91 -2.34 -9.97 -3.81
CA CYS A 91 -1.19 -9.93 -4.69
C CYS A 91 -1.10 -8.51 -5.26
N ILE A 92 -0.11 -7.75 -4.82
CA ILE A 92 0.11 -6.38 -5.22
C ILE A 92 1.03 -6.39 -6.45
N ILE A 93 0.63 -5.71 -7.52
CA ILE A 93 1.43 -5.51 -8.72
C ILE A 93 2.19 -4.19 -8.55
N VAL A 94 3.53 -4.26 -8.60
CA VAL A 94 4.41 -3.10 -8.41
C VAL A 94 5.15 -2.81 -9.70
N GLN A 95 4.94 -1.64 -10.28
CA GLN A 95 5.64 -1.21 -11.49
C GLN A 95 7.05 -0.70 -11.14
N LEU A 96 8.04 -1.57 -11.24
CA LEU A 96 9.43 -1.26 -10.89
C LEU A 96 10.28 -0.76 -12.06
N ASN A 97 9.87 -1.05 -13.28
CA ASN A 97 10.57 -0.60 -14.50
C ASN A 97 9.57 -0.05 -15.53
N PRO A 98 9.12 1.22 -15.39
CA PRO A 98 8.11 1.79 -16.29
C PRO A 98 8.51 1.80 -17.78
N ARG A 99 9.83 1.83 -18.09
CA ARG A 99 10.34 1.83 -19.47
C ARG A 99 10.34 0.44 -20.10
N GLY A 100 10.27 -0.63 -19.28
CA GLY A 100 10.45 -2.01 -19.72
C GLY A 100 11.89 -2.33 -20.10
N ARG A 101 12.16 -3.59 -20.43
CA ARG A 101 13.46 -4.05 -20.94
C ARG A 101 13.36 -4.21 -22.46
N THR A 102 14.10 -3.43 -23.21
CA THR A 102 14.14 -3.49 -24.69
C THR A 102 14.67 -4.82 -25.22
N LEU A 103 15.39 -5.59 -24.41
CA LEU A 103 15.94 -6.89 -24.75
C LEU A 103 14.98 -8.05 -24.53
N ASP A 104 13.81 -7.82 -23.94
CA ASP A 104 12.81 -8.87 -23.74
C ASP A 104 12.23 -9.31 -25.10
N ARG A 105 12.19 -10.62 -25.33
CA ARG A 105 11.89 -11.19 -26.65
C ARG A 105 10.44 -10.93 -27.11
N PHE A 106 9.48 -10.88 -26.19
CA PHE A 106 8.05 -10.79 -26.52
C PHE A 106 7.42 -9.54 -25.92
N LEU A 107 7.34 -9.47 -24.59
CA LEU A 107 6.74 -8.39 -23.85
C LEU A 107 7.76 -7.82 -22.87
N ALA A 108 7.91 -6.50 -22.86
CA ALA A 108 8.79 -5.83 -21.92
C ALA A 108 8.24 -6.01 -20.47
N LYS A 109 9.03 -6.64 -19.60
CA LYS A 109 8.71 -6.79 -18.19
C LYS A 109 8.83 -5.45 -17.48
N THR A 110 7.74 -5.01 -16.88
CA THR A 110 7.65 -3.69 -16.21
C THR A 110 7.34 -3.77 -14.73
N HIS A 111 6.97 -4.95 -14.22
CA HIS A 111 6.45 -5.12 -12.87
C HIS A 111 7.00 -6.38 -12.19
N GLU A 112 6.85 -6.39 -10.90
CA GLU A 112 7.03 -7.51 -9.99
C GLU A 112 5.80 -7.60 -9.07
N TYR A 113 5.77 -8.59 -8.19
CA TYR A 113 4.68 -8.82 -7.27
C TYR A 113 5.12 -8.63 -5.83
N VAL A 114 4.19 -8.23 -4.97
CA VAL A 114 4.33 -8.32 -3.53
C VAL A 114 3.14 -9.11 -3.00
N LEU A 115 3.39 -10.32 -2.50
CA LEU A 115 2.37 -11.11 -1.82
C LEU A 115 2.21 -10.60 -0.39
N LEU A 116 0.97 -10.36 0.02
CA LEU A 116 0.59 -9.85 1.32
C LEU A 116 -0.31 -10.83 2.04
N TYR A 117 0.12 -11.29 3.21
CA TYR A 117 -0.63 -12.14 4.12
C TYR A 117 -0.68 -11.53 5.52
N ALA A 118 -1.79 -11.75 6.22
CA ALA A 118 -1.85 -11.56 7.67
C ALA A 118 -1.52 -12.86 8.40
N LYS A 119 -1.13 -12.77 9.67
CA LYS A 119 -1.11 -13.95 10.55
C LYS A 119 -2.52 -14.45 10.78
N ASP A 120 -3.46 -13.52 11.03
CA ASP A 120 -4.89 -13.78 11.15
C ASP A 120 -5.72 -12.58 10.66
N THR A 121 -6.53 -12.78 9.61
CA THR A 121 -7.41 -11.73 9.05
C THR A 121 -8.64 -11.45 9.89
N ASP A 122 -8.94 -12.26 10.90
CA ASP A 122 -10.03 -11.99 11.84
C ASP A 122 -9.69 -10.86 12.83
N PHE A 123 -8.42 -10.42 12.89
CA PHE A 123 -8.00 -9.22 13.60
C PHE A 123 -8.35 -7.96 12.80
N ASP A 124 -9.21 -7.12 13.35
CA ASP A 124 -9.47 -5.79 12.82
C ASP A 124 -8.20 -4.91 12.98
N GLY A 125 -7.75 -4.29 11.89
CA GLY A 125 -6.62 -3.37 11.93
C GLY A 125 -5.27 -3.94 11.48
N SER A 126 -5.21 -5.21 11.03
CA SER A 126 -3.97 -5.79 10.48
C SER A 126 -3.38 -4.96 9.30
N ILE A 127 -4.19 -4.19 8.60
CA ILE A 127 -3.76 -3.29 7.51
C ILE A 127 -4.27 -1.87 7.76
N ASN A 128 -3.35 -0.94 7.79
CA ASN A 128 -3.65 0.49 7.94
C ASN A 128 -4.24 1.10 6.67
N LEU A 129 -5.01 2.15 6.86
CA LEU A 129 -5.36 3.06 5.77
C LEU A 129 -4.19 4.00 5.53
N LEU A 130 -3.98 4.39 4.27
CA LEU A 130 -2.95 5.36 3.91
C LEU A 130 -3.55 6.76 3.81
N ASP A 131 -2.75 7.77 4.10
CA ASP A 131 -3.10 9.15 3.83
C ASP A 131 -3.37 9.37 2.34
N LYS A 132 -4.28 10.27 2.02
CA LYS A 132 -4.53 10.62 0.63
C LYS A 132 -3.39 11.45 0.10
N GLU A 133 -2.81 11.02 -1.01
CA GLU A 133 -1.67 11.65 -1.66
C GLU A 133 -1.96 11.96 -3.14
N GLY A 134 -1.13 12.78 -3.75
CA GLY A 134 -1.08 13.01 -5.19
C GLY A 134 -2.43 13.45 -5.79
N LYS A 135 -2.99 12.63 -6.70
CA LYS A 135 -4.26 12.94 -7.37
C LYS A 135 -5.45 12.98 -6.43
N ALA A 136 -5.44 12.17 -5.36
CA ALA A 136 -6.53 12.13 -4.39
C ALA A 136 -6.62 13.42 -3.56
N LEU A 137 -5.49 14.07 -3.27
CA LEU A 137 -5.47 15.41 -2.64
C LEU A 137 -6.04 16.49 -3.55
N LYS A 138 -5.83 16.41 -4.87
CA LYS A 138 -6.33 17.40 -5.83
C LYS A 138 -7.87 17.43 -5.92
N GLU A 139 -8.55 16.37 -5.46
CA GLU A 139 -10.01 16.36 -5.36
C GLU A 139 -10.52 17.34 -4.28
N TYR A 140 -9.71 17.65 -3.28
CA TYR A 140 -9.98 18.60 -2.20
C TYR A 140 -9.64 20.02 -2.66
N SER A 141 -10.48 20.58 -3.54
CA SER A 141 -10.22 21.85 -4.21
C SER A 141 -11.11 22.98 -3.73
N LYS A 142 -12.01 22.71 -2.79
CA LYS A 142 -12.92 23.71 -2.22
C LYS A 142 -12.56 24.00 -0.79
N ILE A 143 -12.75 25.24 -0.38
CA ILE A 143 -12.46 25.70 0.99
C ILE A 143 -13.68 26.43 1.55
N ASP A 144 -13.96 26.22 2.81
CA ASP A 144 -14.90 27.01 3.60
C ASP A 144 -14.34 27.27 5.01
N GLU A 145 -15.20 27.72 5.94
CA GLU A 145 -14.80 28.08 7.32
C GLU A 145 -14.23 26.89 8.12
N ILE A 146 -14.63 25.64 7.77
CA ILE A 146 -14.15 24.43 8.41
C ILE A 146 -12.81 23.99 7.81
N GLY A 147 -12.62 24.16 6.49
CA GLY A 147 -11.37 23.78 5.85
C GLY A 147 -11.50 23.31 4.41
N LEU A 148 -10.43 22.68 3.95
CA LEU A 148 -10.33 22.15 2.60
C LEU A 148 -11.19 20.89 2.44
N HIS A 149 -12.07 20.88 1.43
CA HIS A 149 -12.99 19.78 1.20
C HIS A 149 -13.21 19.48 -0.28
N ARG A 150 -13.79 18.31 -0.54
CA ARG A 150 -14.38 17.93 -1.84
C ARG A 150 -15.89 17.70 -1.68
N GLU A 151 -16.62 17.81 -2.78
CA GLU A 151 -18.05 17.57 -2.81
C GLU A 151 -18.33 16.21 -3.45
N LEU A 152 -18.99 15.32 -2.73
CA LEU A 152 -19.40 14.01 -3.19
C LEU A 152 -20.92 13.98 -3.34
N GLU A 153 -21.43 13.56 -4.51
CA GLU A 153 -22.89 13.46 -4.73
C GLU A 153 -23.52 12.56 -3.66
N LEU A 154 -24.58 13.04 -3.00
CA LEU A 154 -25.27 12.32 -1.93
C LEU A 154 -26.08 11.13 -2.49
N ARG A 155 -26.50 11.21 -3.75
CA ARG A 155 -27.20 10.12 -4.44
C ARG A 155 -26.28 8.90 -4.56
N ASN A 156 -26.81 7.72 -4.28
CA ASN A 156 -26.11 6.48 -4.56
C ASN A 156 -25.97 6.29 -6.08
N ARG A 157 -24.72 6.12 -6.54
CA ARG A 157 -24.43 5.96 -7.98
C ARG A 157 -24.59 4.53 -8.47
N ASN A 158 -24.66 3.53 -7.56
CA ASN A 158 -24.89 2.15 -7.94
C ASN A 158 -26.38 1.95 -8.30
N PRO A 159 -26.71 1.62 -9.56
CA PRO A 159 -28.09 1.49 -10.02
C PRO A 159 -28.85 0.34 -9.38
N VAL A 160 -28.14 -0.63 -8.77
CA VAL A 160 -28.77 -1.73 -8.00
C VAL A 160 -29.57 -1.16 -6.82
N PHE A 161 -29.14 -0.03 -6.23
CA PHE A 161 -29.84 0.60 -5.11
C PHE A 161 -30.77 1.71 -5.63
N ASN A 162 -32.06 1.47 -5.54
CA ASN A 162 -33.10 2.35 -6.05
C ASN A 162 -34.26 2.48 -5.05
N ARG A 163 -35.29 3.22 -5.46
CA ARG A 163 -36.49 3.45 -4.65
C ARG A 163 -37.19 2.16 -4.24
N GLU A 164 -37.22 1.12 -5.07
CA GLU A 164 -37.97 -0.11 -4.82
C GLU A 164 -37.34 -0.92 -3.66
N ASN A 165 -35.99 -1.05 -3.67
CA ASN A 165 -35.28 -1.85 -2.65
C ASN A 165 -34.72 -1.02 -1.49
N ARG A 166 -34.77 0.32 -1.57
CA ARG A 166 -34.32 1.27 -0.55
C ARG A 166 -35.30 2.42 -0.36
N ALA A 167 -36.61 2.11 -0.21
CA ALA A 167 -37.69 3.09 -0.11
C ALA A 167 -37.44 4.16 0.98
N ASN A 168 -36.89 3.77 2.13
CA ASN A 168 -36.56 4.68 3.23
C ASN A 168 -35.47 5.70 2.89
N LEU A 169 -34.70 5.48 1.82
CA LEU A 169 -33.66 6.39 1.31
C LEU A 169 -34.12 7.19 0.10
N PHE A 170 -35.40 7.10 -0.28
CA PHE A 170 -36.02 7.90 -1.31
C PHE A 170 -36.97 8.92 -0.68
N TYR A 171 -36.50 10.14 -0.49
CA TYR A 171 -37.24 11.24 0.13
C TYR A 171 -36.74 12.58 -0.44
N PRO A 172 -37.54 13.65 -0.38
CA PRO A 172 -37.11 14.97 -0.82
C PRO A 172 -36.11 15.58 0.18
N ILE A 173 -35.16 16.32 -0.37
CA ILE A 173 -34.32 17.30 0.33
C ILE A 173 -34.60 18.64 -0.35
N PHE A 174 -34.86 19.66 0.46
CA PHE A 174 -35.20 21.00 -0.02
C PHE A 174 -33.96 21.90 0.00
N VAL A 175 -33.76 22.69 -1.04
CA VAL A 175 -32.61 23.59 -1.20
C VAL A 175 -33.10 25.05 -1.14
N ASP A 176 -32.36 25.88 -0.44
CA ASP A 176 -32.43 27.33 -0.55
C ASP A 176 -31.61 27.74 -1.79
N PRO A 177 -32.27 28.28 -2.84
CA PRO A 177 -31.58 28.63 -4.11
C PRO A 177 -30.60 29.81 -3.94
N ASN A 178 -30.71 30.61 -2.88
CA ASN A 178 -29.86 31.78 -2.65
C ASN A 178 -28.57 31.40 -1.88
N THR A 179 -28.66 30.48 -0.91
CA THR A 179 -27.54 30.10 -0.05
C THR A 179 -26.97 28.73 -0.32
N ASN A 180 -27.67 27.92 -1.16
CA ASN A 180 -27.36 26.50 -1.41
C ASN A 180 -27.45 25.60 -0.18
N LYS A 181 -27.95 26.09 0.95
CA LYS A 181 -28.21 25.29 2.16
C LYS A 181 -29.35 24.34 1.93
N VAL A 182 -29.43 23.27 2.74
CA VAL A 182 -30.42 22.21 2.59
C VAL A 182 -31.26 22.05 3.87
N SER A 183 -32.49 21.54 3.69
CA SER A 183 -33.41 21.19 4.78
C SER A 183 -34.21 19.93 4.41
N LEU A 184 -34.75 19.24 5.41
CA LEU A 184 -35.76 18.19 5.23
C LEU A 184 -37.21 18.76 5.22
N GLU A 185 -37.36 20.05 5.52
CA GLU A 185 -38.65 20.71 5.59
C GLU A 185 -38.78 21.73 4.47
N LEU A 186 -39.94 21.70 3.78
CA LEU A 186 -40.32 22.70 2.78
C LEU A 186 -40.63 24.01 3.49
N SER A 187 -40.11 25.11 3.02
CA SER A 187 -40.45 26.46 3.47
C SER A 187 -40.30 27.48 2.35
N GLY A 188 -40.68 28.74 2.58
CA GLY A 188 -40.45 29.81 1.61
C GLY A 188 -38.98 30.01 1.25
N GLN A 189 -38.08 29.72 2.18
CA GLN A 189 -36.63 29.78 1.99
C GLN A 189 -36.08 28.52 1.28
N TYR A 190 -36.48 27.35 1.76
CA TYR A 190 -36.07 26.04 1.21
C TYR A 190 -37.11 25.55 0.22
N SER A 191 -37.17 26.17 -0.97
CA SER A 191 -38.26 26.07 -1.93
C SER A 191 -38.02 25.07 -3.08
N VAL A 192 -36.78 24.61 -3.25
CA VAL A 192 -36.43 23.71 -4.36
C VAL A 192 -36.40 22.26 -3.88
N GLU A 193 -37.34 21.46 -4.36
CA GLU A 193 -37.44 20.05 -4.03
C GLU A 193 -36.47 19.19 -4.88
N VAL A 194 -35.64 18.37 -4.24
CA VAL A 194 -34.65 17.52 -4.92
C VAL A 194 -34.81 16.08 -4.46
N TYR A 195 -35.00 15.18 -5.42
CA TYR A 195 -34.99 13.72 -5.23
C TYR A 195 -33.71 13.07 -5.76
N PRO A 196 -33.34 11.85 -5.30
CA PRO A 196 -32.14 11.15 -5.75
C PRO A 196 -32.34 10.52 -7.14
N ARG A 197 -32.52 11.33 -8.16
CA ARG A 197 -32.72 10.88 -9.54
C ARG A 197 -31.43 10.94 -10.35
N ASN A 198 -31.26 9.98 -11.27
CA ASN A 198 -30.16 10.02 -12.22
C ASN A 198 -30.44 10.99 -13.40
N LEU A 199 -29.52 11.03 -14.38
CA LEU A 199 -29.68 11.88 -15.58
C LEU A 199 -30.90 11.52 -16.42
N GLU A 200 -31.29 10.26 -16.41
CA GLU A 200 -32.48 9.72 -17.14
C GLU A 200 -33.77 9.87 -16.33
N LYS A 201 -33.71 10.59 -15.19
CA LYS A 201 -34.83 10.80 -14.25
C LYS A 201 -35.34 9.53 -13.57
N LEU A 202 -34.55 8.44 -13.58
CA LEU A 202 -34.87 7.23 -12.84
C LEU A 202 -34.66 7.43 -11.33
N ASP A 203 -35.59 6.90 -10.55
CA ASP A 203 -35.60 7.00 -9.10
C ASP A 203 -34.51 6.12 -8.51
N GLY A 204 -33.47 6.73 -7.93
CA GLY A 204 -32.42 6.10 -7.17
C GLY A 204 -32.71 6.13 -5.66
N CYS A 205 -31.67 6.25 -4.86
CA CYS A 205 -31.79 6.49 -3.43
C CYS A 205 -30.63 7.38 -2.92
N TRP A 206 -30.81 7.99 -1.75
CA TRP A 206 -29.71 8.67 -1.05
C TRP A 206 -28.77 7.66 -0.39
N THR A 207 -27.54 8.07 -0.10
CA THR A 207 -26.60 7.30 0.71
C THR A 207 -26.81 7.49 2.21
N TRP A 208 -27.54 8.55 2.61
CA TRP A 208 -27.87 8.88 4.01
C TRP A 208 -29.37 8.76 4.27
N GLY A 209 -29.71 8.26 5.46
CA GLY A 209 -31.08 8.33 5.98
C GLY A 209 -31.43 9.73 6.50
N ARG A 210 -32.73 9.99 6.76
CA ARG A 210 -33.24 11.30 7.23
C ARG A 210 -32.54 11.77 8.51
N ASP A 211 -32.39 10.89 9.50
CA ASP A 211 -31.75 11.23 10.78
C ASP A 211 -30.31 11.70 10.59
N LYS A 212 -29.56 11.01 9.70
CA LYS A 212 -28.19 11.40 9.38
C LYS A 212 -28.13 12.75 8.66
N VAL A 213 -29.08 13.04 7.77
CA VAL A 213 -29.20 14.36 7.11
C VAL A 213 -29.53 15.43 8.13
N GLN A 214 -30.48 15.19 9.02
CA GLN A 214 -30.91 16.13 10.04
C GLN A 214 -29.78 16.53 10.99
N ASN A 215 -28.97 15.56 11.40
CA ASN A 215 -27.87 15.78 12.31
C ASN A 215 -26.62 16.37 11.62
N ASN A 216 -26.61 16.47 10.28
CA ASN A 216 -25.43 16.86 9.50
C ASN A 216 -25.73 17.86 8.37
N TYR A 217 -26.67 18.77 8.56
CA TYR A 217 -27.03 19.79 7.55
C TYR A 217 -25.80 20.61 7.08
N GLY A 218 -24.91 20.98 8.01
CA GLY A 218 -23.70 21.75 7.71
C GLY A 218 -22.75 21.06 6.73
N LEU A 219 -22.81 19.72 6.64
CA LEU A 219 -22.03 18.92 5.71
C LEU A 219 -22.70 18.77 4.33
N LEU A 220 -23.89 19.28 4.13
CA LEU A 220 -24.64 19.16 2.89
C LEU A 220 -24.75 20.50 2.16
N ILE A 221 -24.76 20.42 0.85
CA ILE A 221 -24.90 21.57 -0.03
C ILE A 221 -25.69 21.20 -1.30
N GLY A 222 -26.61 22.07 -1.71
CA GLY A 222 -27.25 22.01 -3.02
C GLY A 222 -26.35 22.60 -4.08
N ARG A 223 -26.34 22.04 -5.27
CA ARG A 223 -25.67 22.60 -6.45
C ARG A 223 -26.56 22.51 -7.67
N GLN A 224 -26.69 23.59 -8.38
CA GLN A 224 -27.37 23.61 -9.67
C GLN A 224 -26.38 23.12 -10.75
N THR A 225 -26.81 22.16 -11.56
CA THR A 225 -26.04 21.67 -12.71
C THR A 225 -26.19 22.65 -13.89
N VAL A 226 -25.33 22.53 -14.89
CA VAL A 226 -25.38 23.35 -16.13
C VAL A 226 -26.76 23.28 -16.82
N ASN A 227 -27.47 22.15 -16.66
CA ASN A 227 -28.80 21.95 -17.23
C ASN A 227 -29.95 22.48 -16.33
N GLY A 228 -29.63 23.24 -15.29
CA GLY A 228 -30.60 23.82 -14.37
C GLY A 228 -31.15 22.88 -13.30
N ASN A 229 -30.81 21.60 -13.33
CA ASN A 229 -31.23 20.63 -12.31
C ASN A 229 -30.43 20.78 -11.01
N TRP A 230 -31.12 20.65 -9.88
CA TRP A 230 -30.45 20.65 -8.59
C TRP A 230 -30.01 19.26 -8.16
N ARG A 231 -28.85 19.18 -7.49
CA ARG A 231 -28.31 17.96 -6.87
C ARG A 231 -27.78 18.27 -5.48
N ILE A 232 -27.81 17.25 -4.63
CA ILE A 232 -27.29 17.34 -3.27
C ILE A 232 -25.92 16.69 -3.21
N PHE A 233 -24.99 17.40 -2.61
CA PHE A 233 -23.62 16.93 -2.34
C PHE A 233 -23.35 16.95 -0.84
N ARG A 234 -22.49 16.02 -0.42
CA ARG A 234 -21.87 16.06 0.91
C ARG A 234 -20.46 16.61 0.81
N LYS A 235 -20.08 17.44 1.74
CA LYS A 235 -18.72 17.90 1.92
C LYS A 235 -17.92 16.81 2.63
N ASP A 236 -16.79 16.44 2.08
CA ASP A 236 -15.82 15.48 2.63
C ASP A 236 -14.53 16.27 2.88
N TYR A 237 -14.23 16.56 4.15
CA TYR A 237 -13.10 17.40 4.54
C TYR A 237 -11.80 16.61 4.53
N LEU A 238 -10.70 17.27 4.14
CA LEU A 238 -9.36 16.69 4.19
C LEU A 238 -8.92 16.50 5.63
N ASN A 239 -9.08 17.51 6.46
CA ASN A 239 -8.85 17.44 7.89
C ASN A 239 -10.20 17.26 8.60
N LYS A 240 -10.31 16.27 9.46
CA LYS A 240 -11.51 16.02 10.23
C LYS A 240 -11.48 16.80 11.56
N GLU A 241 -12.63 16.89 12.19
CA GLU A 241 -12.78 17.60 13.49
C GLU A 241 -11.91 17.02 14.61
N ASP A 242 -11.60 15.71 14.53
CA ASP A 242 -10.71 15.01 15.48
C ASP A 242 -9.22 15.22 15.19
N GLY A 243 -8.87 16.06 14.21
CA GLY A 243 -7.50 16.34 13.78
C GLY A 243 -6.91 15.30 12.83
N SER A 244 -7.61 14.19 12.55
CA SER A 244 -7.13 13.19 11.60
C SER A 244 -7.24 13.69 10.15
N VAL A 245 -6.33 13.22 9.30
CA VAL A 245 -6.35 13.47 7.86
C VAL A 245 -7.24 12.43 7.16
N ALA A 246 -7.84 12.81 6.05
CA ALA A 246 -8.63 11.87 5.26
C ALA A 246 -7.75 10.75 4.67
N VAL A 247 -8.11 9.52 4.99
CA VAL A 247 -7.39 8.31 4.60
C VAL A 247 -8.10 7.55 3.47
N THR A 248 -7.40 6.61 2.88
CA THR A 248 -7.93 5.73 1.82
C THR A 248 -7.33 4.32 1.93
N LYS A 249 -8.07 3.33 1.46
CA LYS A 249 -7.52 1.97 1.28
C LYS A 249 -6.44 1.98 0.20
N ALA A 250 -5.33 1.30 0.46
CA ALA A 250 -4.32 1.05 -0.56
C ALA A 250 -4.93 0.27 -1.74
N LYS A 251 -4.46 0.58 -2.93
CA LYS A 251 -4.79 -0.21 -4.13
C LYS A 251 -3.80 -1.36 -4.28
N ALA A 252 -4.20 -2.44 -4.96
CA ALA A 252 -3.31 -3.55 -5.29
C ALA A 252 -2.45 -3.32 -6.56
N LEU A 253 -2.48 -2.13 -7.13
CA LEU A 253 -1.65 -1.72 -8.26
C LEU A 253 -0.88 -0.46 -7.86
N TRP A 254 0.45 -0.60 -7.75
CA TRP A 254 1.37 0.46 -7.35
C TRP A 254 2.21 0.89 -8.55
N MET A 255 2.04 2.13 -8.99
CA MET A 255 2.66 2.69 -10.20
C MET A 255 3.29 4.07 -9.93
N GLU A 256 3.50 4.40 -8.68
CA GLU A 256 4.13 5.65 -8.27
C GLU A 256 5.59 5.68 -8.74
N LYS A 257 6.06 6.84 -9.21
CA LYS A 257 7.41 6.96 -9.76
C LYS A 257 8.51 6.69 -8.73
N GLU A 258 8.21 7.01 -7.49
CA GLU A 258 9.13 6.95 -6.34
C GLU A 258 9.49 5.50 -5.98
N ILE A 259 8.60 4.53 -6.30
CA ILE A 259 8.79 3.12 -5.93
C ILE A 259 9.60 2.30 -6.94
N ASN A 260 10.05 2.88 -8.04
CA ASN A 260 10.76 2.16 -9.08
C ASN A 260 12.20 1.79 -8.67
N ASN A 261 12.80 0.82 -9.39
CA ASN A 261 14.16 0.34 -9.13
C ASN A 261 15.25 1.40 -9.39
N GLU A 262 14.98 2.37 -10.26
CA GLU A 262 15.93 3.43 -10.58
C GLU A 262 16.17 4.31 -9.35
N ASN A 263 15.10 4.65 -8.60
CA ASN A 263 15.20 5.40 -7.34
C ASN A 263 15.95 4.62 -6.24
N GLY A 264 15.77 3.28 -6.18
CA GLY A 264 16.55 2.44 -5.27
C GLY A 264 18.05 2.50 -5.56
N LYS A 265 18.44 2.44 -6.84
CA LYS A 265 19.84 2.55 -7.28
C LYS A 265 20.42 3.94 -7.04
N GLU A 266 19.65 5.00 -7.31
CA GLU A 266 20.06 6.37 -7.10
C GLU A 266 20.29 6.64 -5.61
N MET A 267 19.37 6.25 -4.75
CA MET A 267 19.52 6.37 -3.30
C MET A 267 20.74 5.60 -2.78
N ASN A 268 20.99 4.39 -3.28
CA ASN A 268 22.17 3.63 -2.88
C ASN A 268 23.46 4.34 -3.31
N ARG A 269 23.45 4.91 -4.51
CA ARG A 269 24.60 5.69 -5.04
C ARG A 269 24.83 6.99 -4.26
N GLU A 270 23.77 7.66 -3.80
CA GLU A 270 23.88 8.82 -2.94
C GLU A 270 24.49 8.49 -1.57
N ILE A 271 24.13 7.33 -1.00
CA ILE A 271 24.63 6.88 0.31
C ILE A 271 26.10 6.46 0.24
N PHE A 272 26.48 5.70 -0.81
CA PHE A 272 27.82 5.09 -0.92
C PHE A 272 28.76 5.82 -1.87
N TRP A 273 28.25 6.74 -2.71
CA TRP A 273 28.92 7.44 -3.81
C TRP A 273 29.39 6.52 -4.94
N GLU A 274 29.01 5.25 -4.89
CA GLU A 274 29.29 4.22 -5.88
C GLU A 274 28.15 3.20 -5.95
N THR A 275 28.16 2.36 -6.98
CA THR A 275 27.15 1.31 -7.12
C THR A 275 27.68 0.03 -6.48
N LEU A 276 27.40 -0.17 -5.19
CA LEU A 276 27.82 -1.36 -4.43
C LEU A 276 26.80 -2.49 -4.45
N PHE A 277 25.56 -2.23 -4.85
CA PHE A 277 24.48 -3.20 -4.85
C PHE A 277 23.65 -3.07 -6.13
N ASP A 278 23.43 -4.18 -6.84
CA ASP A 278 22.86 -4.14 -8.19
C ASP A 278 21.36 -3.85 -8.23
N PHE A 279 20.60 -4.38 -7.29
CA PHE A 279 19.12 -4.33 -7.31
C PHE A 279 18.51 -3.92 -5.97
N PRO A 280 18.88 -2.75 -5.41
CA PRO A 280 18.25 -2.29 -4.17
C PRO A 280 16.80 -1.91 -4.43
N LYS A 281 15.90 -2.33 -3.55
CA LYS A 281 14.52 -1.84 -3.57
C LYS A 281 14.47 -0.34 -3.23
N SER A 282 13.47 0.36 -3.76
CA SER A 282 13.22 1.75 -3.41
C SER A 282 12.83 1.87 -1.94
N VAL A 283 13.33 2.91 -1.26
CA VAL A 283 12.95 3.24 0.12
C VAL A 283 11.46 3.52 0.20
N ASP A 284 10.88 4.22 -0.78
CA ASP A 284 9.46 4.57 -0.80
C ASP A 284 8.55 3.35 -0.96
N LEU A 285 8.99 2.32 -1.70
CA LEU A 285 8.28 1.05 -1.76
C LEU A 285 8.18 0.40 -0.37
N ILE A 286 9.31 0.33 0.33
CA ILE A 286 9.35 -0.28 1.66
C ILE A 286 8.61 0.58 2.69
N LYS A 287 8.74 1.92 2.64
CA LYS A 287 7.95 2.84 3.48
C LYS A 287 6.45 2.58 3.33
N LYS A 288 5.99 2.35 2.10
CA LYS A 288 4.58 2.05 1.83
C LYS A 288 4.14 0.72 2.45
N CYS A 289 4.97 -0.33 2.37
CA CYS A 289 4.72 -1.60 3.05
C CYS A 289 4.67 -1.42 4.58
N VAL A 290 5.64 -0.68 5.15
CA VAL A 290 5.73 -0.42 6.58
C VAL A 290 4.52 0.40 7.05
N LYS A 291 4.15 1.49 6.37
CA LYS A 291 2.94 2.30 6.70
C LYS A 291 1.67 1.45 6.71
N LEU A 292 1.55 0.48 5.79
CA LEU A 292 0.38 -0.39 5.71
C LEU A 292 0.31 -1.42 6.83
N GLY A 293 1.45 -1.96 7.25
CA GLY A 293 1.49 -3.13 8.15
C GLY A 293 2.02 -2.85 9.54
N THR A 294 2.20 -1.58 9.94
CA THR A 294 2.76 -1.25 11.27
C THR A 294 2.13 -0.02 11.90
N ASP A 295 2.05 -0.02 13.21
CA ASP A 295 1.85 1.17 14.02
C ASP A 295 3.18 1.89 14.30
N THR A 296 3.14 2.99 15.05
CA THR A 296 4.30 3.86 15.29
C THR A 296 5.36 3.26 16.22
N ASP A 297 5.08 2.16 16.91
CA ASP A 297 5.97 1.47 17.88
C ASP A 297 6.30 0.02 17.50
N SER A 298 5.83 -0.45 16.34
CA SER A 298 5.96 -1.82 15.86
C SER A 298 7.41 -2.23 15.62
N ILE A 299 7.65 -3.56 15.59
CA ILE A 299 8.93 -4.16 15.21
C ILE A 299 8.82 -4.68 13.77
N VAL A 300 9.73 -4.25 12.91
CA VAL A 300 9.84 -4.66 11.50
C VAL A 300 10.99 -5.63 11.33
N LEU A 301 10.71 -6.86 10.91
CA LEU A 301 11.73 -7.88 10.61
C LEU A 301 11.92 -8.01 9.11
N ASP A 302 13.17 -7.97 8.64
CA ASP A 302 13.53 -8.32 7.27
C ASP A 302 14.58 -9.42 7.26
N SER A 303 14.18 -10.61 6.77
CA SER A 303 15.00 -11.82 6.76
C SER A 303 15.86 -12.00 5.51
N PHE A 304 15.77 -11.06 4.56
CA PHE A 304 16.62 -10.94 3.39
C PHE A 304 16.95 -9.46 3.22
N ALA A 305 17.77 -8.94 4.13
CA ALA A 305 17.98 -7.51 4.30
C ALA A 305 18.64 -6.83 3.09
N GLY A 306 19.42 -7.59 2.30
CA GLY A 306 20.11 -7.07 1.14
C GLY A 306 20.91 -5.82 1.46
N SER A 307 20.66 -4.74 0.76
CA SER A 307 21.34 -3.47 1.02
C SER A 307 20.85 -2.70 2.27
N GLY A 308 19.94 -3.24 3.09
CA GLY A 308 19.42 -2.59 4.30
C GLY A 308 18.34 -1.53 4.05
N THR A 309 17.60 -1.63 2.96
CA THR A 309 16.54 -0.65 2.59
C THR A 309 15.43 -0.59 3.64
N THR A 310 15.10 -1.71 4.29
CA THR A 310 14.05 -1.76 5.32
C THR A 310 14.39 -0.91 6.53
N ALA A 311 15.61 -0.98 7.04
CA ALA A 311 16.04 -0.13 8.15
C ALA A 311 16.00 1.36 7.77
N HIS A 312 16.46 1.71 6.56
CA HIS A 312 16.38 3.07 6.06
C HIS A 312 14.93 3.58 6.02
N ALA A 313 14.00 2.78 5.49
CA ALA A 313 12.59 3.12 5.43
C ALA A 313 11.97 3.33 6.83
N VAL A 314 12.32 2.49 7.81
CA VAL A 314 11.84 2.62 9.20
C VAL A 314 12.39 3.88 9.85
N LEU A 315 13.68 4.16 9.69
CA LEU A 315 14.31 5.38 10.24
C LEU A 315 13.70 6.67 9.65
N ASP A 316 13.47 6.68 8.34
CA ASP A 316 12.82 7.79 7.68
C ASP A 316 11.37 8.01 8.17
N LEU A 317 10.59 6.92 8.31
CA LEU A 317 9.23 7.01 8.81
C LEU A 317 9.18 7.52 10.24
N ASN A 318 10.04 7.03 11.13
CA ASN A 318 10.11 7.53 12.50
C ASN A 318 10.44 9.02 12.55
N LYS A 319 11.28 9.51 11.62
CA LYS A 319 11.58 10.94 11.50
C LYS A 319 10.38 11.75 10.95
N GLU A 320 9.60 11.15 10.04
CA GLU A 320 8.43 11.80 9.43
C GLU A 320 7.25 11.95 10.38
N ASP A 321 6.94 10.89 11.13
CA ASP A 321 5.72 10.79 11.96
C ASP A 321 5.98 10.80 13.46
N GLY A 322 7.26 10.90 13.89
CA GLY A 322 7.65 10.87 15.30
C GLY A 322 7.51 9.49 15.95
N GLY A 323 7.43 8.42 15.15
CA GLY A 323 7.30 7.06 15.63
C GLY A 323 8.60 6.51 16.25
N GLU A 324 8.47 5.40 16.96
CA GLU A 324 9.56 4.67 17.62
C GLU A 324 9.66 3.21 17.10
N ARG A 325 9.31 2.97 15.82
CA ARG A 325 9.42 1.65 15.19
C ARG A 325 10.84 1.14 15.31
N LYS A 326 10.96 -0.15 15.57
CA LYS A 326 12.24 -0.87 15.63
C LYS A 326 12.39 -1.75 14.40
N PHE A 327 13.62 -2.08 14.04
CA PHE A 327 13.88 -3.01 12.95
C PHE A 327 14.88 -4.09 13.36
N ILE A 328 14.75 -5.27 12.75
CA ILE A 328 15.66 -6.39 12.83
C ILE A 328 15.98 -6.78 11.40
N LEU A 329 17.27 -6.76 11.04
CA LEU A 329 17.77 -7.16 9.73
C LEU A 329 18.55 -8.46 9.85
N ILE A 330 18.28 -9.41 8.96
CA ILE A 330 19.03 -10.66 8.86
C ILE A 330 19.57 -10.74 7.43
N GLU A 331 20.89 -10.88 7.31
CA GLU A 331 21.62 -11.04 6.07
C GLU A 331 22.74 -12.07 6.27
N CYS A 332 22.84 -13.03 5.36
CA CYS A 332 23.83 -14.11 5.48
C CYS A 332 25.02 -13.96 4.53
N GLU A 333 24.96 -13.01 3.62
CA GLU A 333 26.02 -12.77 2.65
C GLU A 333 27.17 -11.92 3.24
N ASP A 334 28.35 -12.06 2.69
CA ASP A 334 29.57 -11.40 3.17
C ASP A 334 29.48 -9.86 3.18
N TYR A 335 28.54 -9.27 2.42
CA TYR A 335 28.33 -7.83 2.41
C TYR A 335 27.46 -7.31 3.56
N ALA A 336 26.99 -8.18 4.48
CA ALA A 336 26.17 -7.77 5.61
C ALA A 336 26.79 -6.63 6.44
N ASP A 337 28.09 -6.70 6.70
CA ASP A 337 28.81 -5.65 7.44
C ASP A 337 29.19 -4.45 6.58
N THR A 338 29.60 -4.69 5.32
CA THR A 338 30.17 -3.64 4.47
C THR A 338 29.13 -2.83 3.72
N ILE A 339 27.94 -3.38 3.45
CA ILE A 339 26.86 -2.71 2.75
C ILE A 339 25.65 -2.52 3.66
N THR A 340 25.05 -3.61 4.19
CA THR A 340 23.80 -3.54 4.95
C THR A 340 23.97 -2.70 6.22
N SER A 341 24.90 -3.07 7.06
CA SER A 341 25.22 -2.38 8.33
C SER A 341 25.72 -0.97 8.11
N GLU A 342 26.60 -0.78 7.09
CA GLU A 342 27.17 0.53 6.77
C GLU A 342 26.12 1.50 6.26
N ARG A 343 25.14 1.04 5.44
CA ARG A 343 23.99 1.87 5.04
C ARG A 343 23.22 2.38 6.25
N VAL A 344 22.88 1.46 7.17
CA VAL A 344 22.14 1.83 8.38
C VAL A 344 22.93 2.88 9.20
N ARG A 345 24.23 2.66 9.38
CA ARG A 345 25.11 3.58 10.10
C ARG A 345 25.15 4.98 9.45
N ARG A 346 25.23 5.05 8.12
CA ARG A 346 25.22 6.31 7.37
C ARG A 346 23.86 7.02 7.46
N VAL A 347 22.77 6.30 7.39
CA VAL A 347 21.43 6.88 7.54
C VAL A 347 21.22 7.46 8.95
N ILE A 348 21.66 6.75 10.00
CA ILE A 348 21.56 7.23 11.39
C ILE A 348 22.40 8.49 11.61
N ASN A 349 23.61 8.54 11.09
CA ASN A 349 24.55 9.65 11.28
C ASN A 349 24.31 10.84 10.32
N GLY A 350 23.35 10.73 9.42
CA GLY A 350 23.17 11.61 8.28
C GLY A 350 24.12 11.25 7.13
N VAL A 351 23.56 11.15 5.93
CA VAL A 351 24.34 10.81 4.73
C VAL A 351 25.31 11.96 4.42
N PRO A 352 26.65 11.73 4.46
CA PRO A 352 27.58 12.78 4.11
C PRO A 352 27.37 13.14 2.63
N THR A 353 27.14 14.41 2.31
CA THR A 353 27.15 14.84 0.91
C THR A 353 28.58 14.91 0.37
N ALA A 354 28.76 14.75 -0.93
CA ALA A 354 30.07 14.89 -1.61
C ALA A 354 30.76 16.25 -1.35
N LEU A 355 30.08 17.21 -0.72
CA LEU A 355 30.57 18.53 -0.33
C LEU A 355 30.72 18.71 1.19
N GLY A 356 30.70 17.63 1.98
CA GLY A 356 30.92 17.68 3.43
C GLY A 356 29.76 18.30 4.24
N ARG A 357 28.58 18.46 3.66
CA ARG A 357 27.37 18.89 4.36
C ARG A 357 26.45 17.70 4.56
N SER A 358 26.16 17.31 5.81
CA SER A 358 25.11 16.32 6.10
C SER A 358 23.75 16.92 5.76
N ARG A 359 22.96 16.19 4.94
CA ARG A 359 21.52 16.42 4.90
C ARG A 359 20.92 15.73 6.12
N GLY A 360 20.56 16.50 7.09
CA GLY A 360 19.92 16.06 8.32
C GLY A 360 18.41 15.89 8.17
#